data_675bcb478d19520d346dc54c0726f8ef
#
_entry.id   675bcb478d19520d346dc54c0726f8ef
#
_cell.length_a   1.000
_cell.length_b   1.000
_cell.length_c   1.000
_cell.angle_alpha   90.00
_cell.angle_beta   90.00
_cell.angle_gamma   90.00
#
_symmetry.space_group_name_H-M   'P 1'
#
loop_
_entity.id
_entity.type
_entity.pdbx_description
1 polymer ?
#
loop_
_entity_poly.entity_id
_entity_poly.type
_entity_poly.pdbx_seq_one_letter_code
_entity_poly.pdbx_strand_id
1 'polypeptide(L)'
;MQGTARVVNYAGLVRGKTQQIIKLENAQRPQDEMIREVDAYIDGLRHGSDKLNLVRLDDKAFQDKMEVQEQFFEQLKEEIYKAREEGYENT
;
A
#
# COMPACT_ATOMS: atom_id res chain seq x y z
N MET A 1 -7.79 15.00 -16.89
CA MET A 1 -7.28 13.91 -17.72
C MET A 1 -7.47 12.59 -17.01
N GLN A 2 -7.85 11.57 -17.78
CA GLN A 2 -8.22 10.30 -17.20
C GLN A 2 -7.07 9.65 -16.43
N GLY A 3 -5.84 9.79 -16.93
CA GLY A 3 -4.69 9.20 -16.26
C GLY A 3 -4.45 9.75 -14.87
N THR A 4 -4.61 11.06 -14.70
CA THR A 4 -4.39 11.72 -13.41
C THR A 4 -5.49 11.34 -12.41
N ALA A 5 -6.73 11.28 -12.87
CA ALA A 5 -7.85 10.90 -12.00
C ALA A 5 -7.66 9.49 -11.46
N ARG A 6 -7.20 8.58 -12.32
CA ARG A 6 -6.96 7.21 -11.93
C ARG A 6 -5.83 7.11 -10.91
N VAL A 7 -4.75 7.87 -11.13
CA VAL A 7 -3.63 7.92 -10.18
C VAL A 7 -4.09 8.39 -8.81
N VAL A 8 -4.86 9.48 -8.77
CA VAL A 8 -5.38 10.01 -7.51
C VAL A 8 -6.26 8.98 -6.80
N ASN A 9 -7.09 8.28 -7.57
CA ASN A 9 -7.98 7.26 -7.02
C ASN A 9 -7.18 6.12 -6.37
N TYR A 10 -6.17 5.61 -7.07
CA TYR A 10 -5.36 4.52 -6.52
C TYR A 10 -4.54 4.97 -5.33
N ALA A 11 -4.05 6.22 -5.32
CA ALA A 11 -3.35 6.75 -4.15
C ALA A 11 -4.26 6.75 -2.92
N GLY A 12 -5.54 7.12 -3.12
CA GLY A 12 -6.52 7.07 -2.04
C GLY A 12 -6.78 5.65 -1.57
N LEU A 13 -6.84 4.70 -2.50
CA LEU A 13 -7.03 3.29 -2.16
C LEU A 13 -5.86 2.75 -1.34
N VAL A 14 -4.63 3.14 -1.67
CA VAL A 14 -3.46 2.74 -0.91
C VAL A 14 -3.61 3.16 0.55
N ARG A 15 -3.99 4.41 0.79
CA ARG A 15 -4.15 4.90 2.16
C ARG A 15 -5.29 4.20 2.89
N GLY A 16 -6.44 4.08 2.24
CA GLY A 16 -7.60 3.45 2.85
C GLY A 16 -7.37 1.99 3.18
N LYS A 17 -6.80 1.25 2.23
CA LYS A 17 -6.52 -0.17 2.44
C LYS A 17 -5.42 -0.38 3.48
N THR A 18 -4.41 0.49 3.52
CA THR A 18 -3.36 0.40 4.53
C THR A 18 -3.95 0.54 5.93
N GLN A 19 -4.84 1.51 6.13
CA GLN A 19 -5.48 1.67 7.43
C GLN A 19 -6.35 0.48 7.79
N GLN A 20 -7.04 -0.08 6.82
CA GLN A 20 -7.86 -1.27 7.04
C GLN A 20 -7.00 -2.48 7.39
N ILE A 21 -5.85 -2.64 6.73
CA ILE A 21 -4.91 -3.70 7.05
C ILE A 21 -4.48 -3.59 8.52
N ILE A 22 -4.09 -2.39 8.95
CA ILE A 22 -3.65 -2.18 10.33
C ILE A 22 -4.75 -2.58 11.30
N LYS A 23 -5.96 -2.13 11.04
CA LYS A 23 -7.10 -2.40 11.92
C LYS A 23 -7.38 -3.90 12.03
N LEU A 24 -7.42 -4.59 10.88
CA LEU A 24 -7.78 -6.00 10.86
C LEU A 24 -6.64 -6.89 11.37
N GLU A 25 -5.39 -6.54 11.07
CA GLU A 25 -4.26 -7.29 11.62
C GLU A 25 -4.20 -7.14 13.13
N ASN A 26 -4.50 -5.95 13.66
CA ASN A 26 -4.56 -5.76 15.10
C ASN A 26 -5.68 -6.60 15.73
N ALA A 27 -6.71 -6.92 14.97
CA ALA A 27 -7.77 -7.82 15.41
C ALA A 27 -7.43 -9.28 15.17
N GLN A 28 -6.19 -9.58 14.80
CA GLN A 28 -5.67 -10.93 14.55
C GLN A 28 -6.35 -11.59 13.35
N ARG A 29 -6.70 -10.78 12.35
CA ARG A 29 -7.27 -11.26 11.09
C ARG A 29 -6.27 -11.01 9.96
N PRO A 30 -5.60 -12.05 9.46
CA PRO A 30 -4.60 -11.89 8.40
C PRO A 30 -5.18 -11.30 7.12
N GLN A 31 -4.47 -10.34 6.53
CA GLN A 31 -4.92 -9.61 5.36
C GLN A 31 -3.94 -9.77 4.19
N ASP A 32 -3.53 -11.00 3.89
CA ASP A 32 -2.51 -11.25 2.85
C ASP A 32 -2.92 -10.74 1.49
N GLU A 33 -4.19 -10.94 1.12
CA GLU A 33 -4.66 -10.51 -0.19
C GLU A 33 -4.63 -8.98 -0.31
N MET A 34 -5.10 -8.28 0.72
CA MET A 34 -5.10 -6.81 0.71
C MET A 34 -3.68 -6.27 0.71
N ILE A 35 -2.76 -6.93 1.42
CA ILE A 35 -1.36 -6.55 1.40
C ILE A 35 -0.80 -6.65 -0.02
N ARG A 36 -1.11 -7.72 -0.74
CA ARG A 36 -0.67 -7.86 -2.14
C ARG A 36 -1.28 -6.79 -3.03
N GLU A 37 -2.54 -6.44 -2.79
CA GLU A 37 -3.19 -5.37 -3.56
C GLU A 37 -2.47 -4.04 -3.36
N VAL A 38 -2.17 -3.69 -2.11
CA VAL A 38 -1.50 -2.41 -1.82
C VAL A 38 -0.10 -2.40 -2.42
N ASP A 39 0.64 -3.52 -2.33
CA ASP A 39 1.94 -3.62 -2.99
C ASP A 39 1.85 -3.35 -4.48
N ALA A 40 0.86 -3.95 -5.15
CA ALA A 40 0.68 -3.76 -6.58
C ALA A 40 0.30 -2.32 -6.92
N TYR A 41 -0.53 -1.70 -6.10
CA TYR A 41 -0.94 -0.32 -6.33
C TYR A 41 0.22 0.64 -6.15
N ILE A 42 1.02 0.46 -5.10
CA ILE A 42 2.20 1.30 -4.88
C ILE A 42 3.18 1.15 -6.03
N ASP A 43 3.44 -0.09 -6.45
CA ASP A 43 4.34 -0.34 -7.58
C ASP A 43 3.83 0.36 -8.84
N GLY A 44 2.53 0.25 -9.11
CA GLY A 44 1.93 0.91 -10.28
C GLY A 44 2.01 2.42 -10.22
N LEU A 45 1.83 3.00 -9.03
CA LEU A 45 1.91 4.45 -8.85
C LEU A 45 3.34 4.95 -8.97
N ARG A 46 4.33 4.14 -8.61
CA ARG A 46 5.73 4.51 -8.69
C ARG A 46 6.33 4.31 -10.08
N HIS A 47 5.90 3.28 -10.79
CA HIS A 47 6.57 2.85 -12.03
C HIS A 47 5.63 2.69 -13.22
N GLY A 48 4.34 2.88 -13.03
CA GLY A 48 3.35 2.59 -14.04
C GLY A 48 2.95 1.12 -14.00
N SER A 49 1.78 0.81 -14.54
CA SER A 49 1.29 -0.56 -14.57
C SER A 49 0.29 -0.72 -15.72
N ASP A 50 0.62 -1.58 -16.66
CA ASP A 50 -0.31 -1.90 -17.75
C ASP A 50 -1.53 -2.63 -17.19
N LYS A 51 -1.32 -3.52 -16.25
CA LYS A 51 -2.40 -4.30 -15.66
C LYS A 51 -3.44 -3.41 -14.98
N LEU A 52 -2.98 -2.39 -14.26
CA LEU A 52 -3.87 -1.48 -13.56
C LEU A 52 -4.23 -0.27 -14.42
N ASN A 53 -3.69 -0.21 -15.63
CA ASN A 53 -3.87 0.92 -16.53
C ASN A 53 -3.45 2.24 -15.87
N LEU A 54 -2.30 2.18 -15.20
CA LEU A 54 -1.71 3.35 -14.53
C LEU A 54 -0.51 3.85 -15.30
N VAL A 55 -0.50 5.16 -15.54
CA VAL A 55 0.64 5.85 -16.12
C VAL A 55 1.36 6.55 -14.98
N ARG A 56 2.70 6.38 -14.93
CA ARG A 56 3.48 7.01 -13.88
C ARG A 56 3.37 8.53 -13.99
N LEU A 57 3.02 9.16 -12.87
CA LEU A 57 2.95 10.61 -12.80
C LEU A 57 4.32 11.11 -12.34
N ASP A 58 4.99 11.94 -13.19
CA ASP A 58 6.35 12.38 -12.93
C ASP A 58 6.47 13.56 -11.97
N ASP A 59 5.36 14.04 -11.44
CA ASP A 59 5.37 15.12 -10.46
C ASP A 59 6.24 14.74 -9.27
N LYS A 60 7.27 15.55 -8.98
CA LYS A 60 8.22 15.23 -7.92
C LYS A 60 7.57 15.18 -6.55
N ALA A 61 6.68 16.14 -6.26
CA ALA A 61 6.01 16.16 -4.97
C ALA A 61 5.16 14.91 -4.77
N PHE A 62 4.47 14.46 -5.82
CA PHE A 62 3.69 13.26 -5.77
C PHE A 62 4.57 12.03 -5.55
N GLN A 63 5.66 11.92 -6.30
CA GLN A 63 6.55 10.77 -6.17
C GLN A 63 7.24 10.75 -4.81
N ASP A 64 7.59 11.91 -4.26
CA ASP A 64 8.16 11.97 -2.92
C ASP A 64 7.17 11.44 -1.88
N LYS A 65 5.89 11.79 -2.00
CA LYS A 65 4.86 11.27 -1.10
C LYS A 65 4.69 9.77 -1.25
N MET A 66 4.74 9.28 -2.48
CA MET A 66 4.61 7.84 -2.72
C MET A 66 5.80 7.07 -2.19
N GLU A 67 6.99 7.66 -2.24
CA GLU A 67 8.18 7.03 -1.66
C GLU A 67 8.03 6.87 -0.15
N VAL A 68 7.55 7.91 0.53
CA VAL A 68 7.29 7.84 1.97
C VAL A 68 6.24 6.77 2.27
N GLN A 69 5.18 6.73 1.46
CA GLN A 69 4.13 5.73 1.63
C GLN A 69 4.67 4.32 1.44
N GLU A 70 5.53 4.14 0.43
CA GLU A 70 6.14 2.85 0.16
C GLU A 70 7.01 2.39 1.33
N GLN A 71 7.84 3.29 1.87
CA GLN A 71 8.69 2.97 3.00
C GLN A 71 7.87 2.62 4.23
N PHE A 72 6.82 3.37 4.48
CA PHE A 72 5.92 3.09 5.59
C PHE A 72 5.30 1.71 5.44
N PHE A 73 4.86 1.38 4.23
CA PHE A 73 4.20 0.10 4.01
C PHE A 73 5.17 -1.08 4.13
N GLU A 74 6.42 -0.90 3.67
CA GLU A 74 7.43 -1.95 3.83
C GLU A 74 7.70 -2.23 5.30
N GLN A 75 7.81 -1.18 6.09
CA GLN A 75 8.02 -1.33 7.53
C GLN A 75 6.80 -1.96 8.20
N LEU A 76 5.62 -1.57 7.79
CA LEU A 76 4.39 -2.14 8.32
C LEU A 76 4.32 -3.64 8.04
N LYS A 77 4.69 -4.06 6.84
CA LYS A 77 4.68 -5.49 6.50
C LYS A 77 5.65 -6.28 7.38
N GLU A 78 6.84 -5.73 7.61
CA GLU A 78 7.80 -6.39 8.49
C GLU A 78 7.22 -6.59 9.89
N GLU A 79 6.56 -5.56 10.42
CA GLU A 79 5.97 -5.65 11.74
C GLU A 79 4.81 -6.63 11.79
N ILE A 80 4.01 -6.67 10.74
CA ILE A 80 2.91 -7.62 10.65
C ILE A 80 3.41 -9.05 10.67
N TYR A 81 4.41 -9.34 9.83
CA TYR A 81 4.94 -10.71 9.73
C TYR A 81 5.63 -11.12 11.01
N LYS A 82 6.32 -10.20 11.67
CA LYS A 82 6.94 -10.46 12.95
C LYS A 82 5.89 -10.78 14.01
N ALA A 83 4.82 -10.01 14.06
CA ALA A 83 3.74 -10.23 15.03
C ALA A 83 3.10 -11.60 14.82
N ARG A 84 2.92 -12.00 13.56
CA ARG A 84 2.35 -13.32 13.26
C ARG A 84 3.28 -14.45 13.71
N GLU A 85 4.60 -14.29 13.50
CA GLU A 85 5.57 -15.30 13.93
C GLU A 85 5.58 -15.47 15.45
N GLU A 86 5.44 -14.37 16.18
CA GLU A 86 5.47 -14.40 17.64
C GLU A 86 4.13 -14.79 18.24
N GLY A 87 3.11 -14.95 17.40
CA GLY A 87 1.76 -15.12 17.90
C GLY A 87 1.25 -13.81 18.47
N TYR A 88 0.15 -13.32 17.98
CA TYR A 88 -0.37 -11.98 18.30
C TYR A 88 -0.41 -11.67 19.80
N GLU A 89 -0.51 -12.68 20.63
CA GLU A 89 -0.64 -12.50 22.07
C GLU A 89 0.61 -11.96 22.75
N ASN A 90 1.73 -11.94 22.04
CA ASN A 90 2.97 -11.38 22.56
C ASN A 90 3.17 -9.92 22.19
N THR A 91 2.21 -9.31 21.53
CA THR A 91 2.34 -7.92 21.06
C THR A 91 1.48 -6.94 21.85
#